data_281bbe88af2f0e2caf24a2e894a2a2ab
#
_entry.id   281bbe88af2f0e2caf24a2e894a2a2ab
#
_cell.length_a   1.000
_cell.length_b   1.000
_cell.length_c   1.000
_cell.angle_alpha   90.00
_cell.angle_beta   90.00
_cell.angle_gamma   90.00
#
_symmetry.space_group_name_H-M   'P 1'
#
loop_
_entity.id
_entity.type
_entity.pdbx_description
1 polymer ?
#
loop_
_entity_poly.entity_id
_entity_poly.type
_entity_poly.pdbx_seq_one_letter_code
_entity_poly.pdbx_strand_id
1 'polypeptide(L)'
;MSSREKDTLRDMSLGQIFRLTIFLFCAICLIPPCLSAQRVWAEGIFKLPMEVQWNDVELKPGEYSFKVVTLAQAKWAVQVHRRKEYKTFVSYRREYVRNRKLYPRLVLHMFKDEQAEVAEMELPTYGYVLKFQCRHKNKEGPEAPLRANVPLLRRK
;
A
#
# COMPACT_ATOMS: atom_id res chain seq x y z
N MET A 1 -24.36 -49.80 11.64
CA MET A 1 -24.36 -48.38 12.03
C MET A 1 -25.49 -48.21 13.03
N SER A 2 -25.16 -47.86 14.25
CA SER A 2 -25.94 -48.06 15.46
C SER A 2 -27.03 -47.00 15.61
N SER A 3 -28.26 -47.49 15.86
CA SER A 3 -29.49 -46.69 16.16
C SER A 3 -29.40 -45.77 17.39
N ARG A 4 -28.30 -45.76 18.12
CA ARG A 4 -28.12 -45.01 19.34
C ARG A 4 -27.80 -43.51 19.17
N GLU A 5 -27.40 -43.10 17.96
CA GLU A 5 -26.95 -41.71 17.74
C GLU A 5 -28.11 -40.76 17.41
N LYS A 6 -29.29 -41.25 17.10
CA LYS A 6 -30.45 -40.42 16.73
C LYS A 6 -31.30 -39.98 17.93
N ASP A 7 -31.16 -40.60 19.08
CA ASP A 7 -31.99 -40.30 20.24
C ASP A 7 -31.46 -39.15 21.12
N THR A 8 -30.16 -38.82 21.01
CA THR A 8 -29.55 -37.73 21.81
C THR A 8 -29.91 -36.32 21.35
N LEU A 9 -30.42 -36.15 20.13
CA LEU A 9 -30.85 -34.84 19.64
C LEU A 9 -32.29 -34.48 19.95
N ARG A 10 -33.07 -35.47 20.45
CA ARG A 10 -34.52 -35.29 20.67
C ARG A 10 -34.88 -34.76 22.06
N ASP A 11 -33.96 -34.82 23.01
CA ASP A 11 -34.19 -34.41 24.39
C ASP A 11 -33.61 -33.06 24.80
N MET A 12 -33.08 -32.31 23.85
CA MET A 12 -32.67 -30.94 24.13
C MET A 12 -33.91 -30.07 24.35
N SER A 13 -34.18 -29.69 25.61
CA SER A 13 -35.29 -28.81 25.94
C SER A 13 -35.13 -27.49 25.16
N LEU A 14 -36.26 -26.94 24.72
CA LEU A 14 -36.32 -25.66 23.98
C LEU A 14 -35.47 -24.55 24.64
N GLY A 15 -35.38 -24.58 25.98
CA GLY A 15 -34.54 -23.66 26.76
C GLY A 15 -33.03 -23.88 26.60
N GLN A 16 -32.58 -25.10 26.34
CA GLN A 16 -31.15 -25.36 26.09
C GLN A 16 -30.75 -24.89 24.70
N ILE A 17 -31.59 -25.09 23.69
CA ILE A 17 -31.34 -24.59 22.35
C ILE A 17 -31.27 -23.05 22.36
N PHE A 18 -32.19 -22.41 23.08
CA PHE A 18 -32.21 -20.95 23.19
C PHE A 18 -30.97 -20.39 23.90
N ARG A 19 -30.50 -21.03 24.96
CA ARG A 19 -29.26 -20.65 25.66
C ARG A 19 -28.01 -20.83 24.76
N LEU A 20 -27.92 -21.91 24.00
CA LEU A 20 -26.83 -22.19 23.07
C LEU A 20 -26.78 -21.17 21.93
N THR A 21 -27.97 -20.78 21.42
CA THR A 21 -28.07 -19.76 20.36
C THR A 21 -27.62 -18.38 20.85
N ILE A 22 -28.00 -18.01 22.09
CA ILE A 22 -27.55 -16.74 22.68
C ILE A 22 -26.06 -16.74 22.93
N PHE A 23 -25.50 -17.85 23.45
CA PHE A 23 -24.02 -17.97 23.64
C PHE A 23 -23.25 -17.87 22.31
N LEU A 24 -23.76 -18.52 21.28
CA LEU A 24 -23.13 -18.47 19.93
C LEU A 24 -23.21 -17.06 19.35
N PHE A 25 -24.34 -16.37 19.54
CA PHE A 25 -24.49 -14.99 19.06
C PHE A 25 -23.59 -14.00 19.81
N CYS A 26 -23.50 -14.14 21.15
CA CYS A 26 -22.56 -13.35 21.96
C CYS A 26 -21.09 -13.61 21.57
N ALA A 27 -20.71 -14.85 21.27
CA ALA A 27 -19.34 -15.19 20.85
C ALA A 27 -18.97 -14.54 19.50
N ILE A 28 -19.92 -14.45 18.57
CA ILE A 28 -19.73 -13.78 17.28
C ILE A 28 -19.58 -12.25 17.44
N CYS A 29 -20.35 -11.64 18.36
CA CYS A 29 -20.27 -10.21 18.66
C CYS A 29 -18.98 -9.79 19.38
N LEU A 30 -18.28 -10.73 20.03
CA LEU A 30 -17.02 -10.48 20.73
C LEU A 30 -15.78 -10.56 19.83
N ILE A 31 -15.93 -10.92 18.54
CA ILE A 31 -14.83 -10.82 17.58
C ILE A 31 -14.71 -9.33 17.22
N PRO A 32 -13.76 -8.56 17.79
CA PRO A 32 -13.57 -7.19 17.37
C PRO A 32 -13.23 -7.24 15.87
N PRO A 33 -13.93 -6.44 15.02
CA PRO A 33 -13.47 -6.29 13.65
C PRO A 33 -12.06 -5.75 13.75
N CYS A 34 -11.07 -6.58 13.43
CA CYS A 34 -9.68 -6.17 13.33
C CYS A 34 -9.56 -5.30 12.07
N LEU A 35 -10.24 -4.14 12.10
CA LEU A 35 -10.07 -3.04 11.17
C LEU A 35 -8.66 -2.55 11.42
N SER A 36 -7.71 -3.14 10.70
CA SER A 36 -6.35 -2.60 10.60
C SER A 36 -6.50 -1.19 10.03
N ALA A 37 -6.63 -0.21 10.92
CA ALA A 37 -6.74 1.19 10.58
C ALA A 37 -5.44 1.57 9.85
N GLN A 38 -5.48 1.54 8.53
CA GLN A 38 -4.37 1.94 7.68
C GLN A 38 -4.12 3.43 7.92
N ARG A 39 -3.00 3.75 8.57
CA ARG A 39 -2.65 5.14 8.83
C ARG A 39 -2.16 5.79 7.53
N VAL A 40 -2.89 6.80 7.06
CA VAL A 40 -2.47 7.65 5.95
C VAL A 40 -1.52 8.71 6.49
N TRP A 41 -0.30 8.78 5.92
CA TRP A 41 0.73 9.73 6.32
C TRP A 41 0.79 10.95 5.40
N ALA A 42 0.60 10.74 4.12
CA ALA A 42 0.62 11.79 3.11
C ALA A 42 -0.35 11.43 1.99
N GLU A 43 -0.92 12.44 1.37
CA GLU A 43 -1.72 12.29 0.16
C GLU A 43 -1.51 13.47 -0.77
N GLY A 44 -1.72 13.26 -2.06
CA GLY A 44 -1.55 14.30 -3.05
C GLY A 44 -1.79 13.80 -4.47
N ILE A 45 -1.30 14.58 -5.41
CA ILE A 45 -1.44 14.36 -6.85
C ILE A 45 -0.06 14.53 -7.49
N PHE A 46 0.23 13.76 -8.52
CA PHE A 46 1.38 13.97 -9.40
C PHE A 46 0.99 13.71 -10.86
N LYS A 47 1.72 14.32 -11.79
CA LYS A 47 1.50 14.14 -13.22
C LYS A 47 2.78 13.55 -13.84
N LEU A 48 2.68 12.35 -14.37
CA LEU A 48 3.76 11.72 -15.12
C LEU A 48 3.81 12.31 -16.54
N PRO A 49 4.95 12.84 -16.96
CA PRO A 49 5.12 13.39 -18.32
C PRO A 49 5.27 12.29 -19.37
N MET A 50 5.71 11.12 -18.97
CA MET A 50 6.02 9.98 -19.82
C MET A 50 5.64 8.67 -19.13
N GLU A 51 5.77 7.57 -19.86
CA GLU A 51 5.62 6.23 -19.31
C GLU A 51 6.75 5.92 -18.34
N VAL A 52 6.40 5.33 -17.20
CA VAL A 52 7.34 5.08 -16.10
C VAL A 52 7.11 3.69 -15.52
N GLN A 53 8.18 2.95 -15.31
CA GLN A 53 8.14 1.71 -14.55
C GLN A 53 8.20 2.00 -13.05
N TRP A 54 7.26 1.46 -12.28
CA TRP A 54 7.29 1.51 -10.81
C TRP A 54 7.24 0.10 -10.25
N ASN A 55 8.37 -0.37 -9.70
CA ASN A 55 8.61 -1.79 -9.42
C ASN A 55 8.33 -2.63 -10.69
N ASP A 56 7.32 -3.51 -10.64
CA ASP A 56 6.96 -4.39 -11.75
C ASP A 56 5.76 -3.89 -12.57
N VAL A 57 5.34 -2.65 -12.34
CA VAL A 57 4.13 -2.08 -12.94
C VAL A 57 4.46 -0.87 -13.80
N GLU A 58 4.02 -0.91 -15.04
CA GLU A 58 4.08 0.21 -15.98
C GLU A 58 2.94 1.20 -15.70
N LEU A 59 3.30 2.47 -15.56
CA LEU A 59 2.38 3.59 -15.41
C LEU A 59 2.42 4.48 -16.64
N LYS A 60 1.29 4.66 -17.30
CA LYS A 60 1.15 5.52 -18.48
C LYS A 60 1.23 7.00 -18.12
N PRO A 61 1.61 7.88 -19.07
CA PRO A 61 1.56 9.32 -18.84
C PRO A 61 0.19 9.79 -18.36
N GLY A 62 0.17 10.74 -17.44
CA GLY A 62 -1.08 11.33 -16.94
C GLY A 62 -1.07 11.68 -15.46
N GLU A 63 -2.22 12.11 -14.97
CA GLU A 63 -2.41 12.51 -13.59
C GLU A 63 -2.82 11.33 -12.72
N TYR A 64 -2.22 11.25 -11.54
CA TYR A 64 -2.44 10.23 -10.52
C TYR A 64 -2.63 10.87 -9.17
N SER A 65 -3.57 10.35 -8.38
CA SER A 65 -3.61 10.63 -6.95
C SER A 65 -2.84 9.55 -6.19
N PHE A 66 -2.22 9.93 -5.08
CA PHE A 66 -1.48 9.00 -4.24
C PHE A 66 -1.84 9.13 -2.76
N LYS A 67 -1.67 8.04 -2.02
CA LYS A 67 -1.69 7.99 -0.55
C LYS A 67 -0.50 7.18 -0.05
N VAL A 68 0.20 7.72 0.92
CA VAL A 68 1.27 7.00 1.62
C VAL A 68 0.68 6.39 2.87
N VAL A 69 0.79 5.08 3.00
CA VAL A 69 0.19 4.32 4.10
C VAL A 69 1.20 3.40 4.76
N THR A 70 0.94 3.04 6.00
CA THR A 70 1.67 1.97 6.67
C THR A 70 0.86 0.69 6.59
N LEU A 71 1.48 -0.35 6.04
CA LEU A 71 0.95 -1.71 6.02
C LEU A 71 1.32 -2.46 7.31
N ALA A 72 0.82 -3.68 7.46
CA ALA A 72 1.24 -4.59 8.52
C ALA A 72 2.77 -4.72 8.56
N GLN A 73 3.35 -4.99 9.75
CA GLN A 73 4.79 -5.07 9.99
C GLN A 73 5.55 -3.75 9.72
N ALA A 74 4.90 -2.59 9.89
CA ALA A 74 5.49 -1.26 9.69
C ALA A 74 6.10 -1.02 8.28
N LYS A 75 5.68 -1.78 7.27
CA LYS A 75 6.07 -1.54 5.88
C LYS A 75 5.35 -0.33 5.33
N TRP A 76 6.07 0.51 4.61
CA TRP A 76 5.52 1.69 3.96
C TRP A 76 5.15 1.37 2.52
N ALA A 77 4.00 1.86 2.10
CA ALA A 77 3.53 1.69 0.74
C ALA A 77 2.91 2.98 0.21
N VAL A 78 2.99 3.14 -1.10
CA VAL A 78 2.32 4.20 -1.85
C VAL A 78 1.18 3.58 -2.64
N GLN A 79 -0.02 4.01 -2.35
CA GLN A 79 -1.21 3.66 -3.08
C GLN A 79 -1.45 4.72 -4.15
N VAL A 80 -1.52 4.30 -5.39
CA VAL A 80 -1.67 5.19 -6.55
C VAL A 80 -2.98 4.89 -7.24
N HIS A 81 -3.73 5.94 -7.55
CA HIS A 81 -5.03 5.84 -8.20
C HIS A 81 -5.07 6.66 -9.48
N ARG A 82 -5.61 6.07 -10.54
CA ARG A 82 -5.96 6.76 -11.77
C ARG A 82 -7.32 6.27 -12.24
N ARG A 83 -8.32 7.15 -12.27
CA ARG A 83 -9.72 6.80 -12.59
C ARG A 83 -10.22 5.65 -11.67
N LYS A 84 -10.44 4.45 -12.25
CA LYS A 84 -10.88 3.23 -11.53
C LYS A 84 -9.72 2.26 -11.20
N GLU A 85 -8.52 2.57 -11.67
CA GLU A 85 -7.35 1.73 -11.43
C GLU A 85 -6.70 2.08 -10.10
N TYR A 86 -6.32 1.05 -9.38
CA TYR A 86 -5.65 1.14 -8.08
C TYR A 86 -4.42 0.25 -8.09
N LYS A 87 -3.27 0.81 -7.70
CA LYS A 87 -1.99 0.12 -7.61
C LYS A 87 -1.33 0.42 -6.26
N THR A 88 -0.67 -0.57 -5.67
CA THR A 88 0.07 -0.40 -4.42
C THR A 88 1.53 -0.74 -4.61
N PHE A 89 2.42 0.19 -4.28
CA PHE A 89 3.86 0.05 -4.39
C PHE A 89 4.49 0.03 -2.99
N VAL A 90 5.12 -1.08 -2.63
CA VAL A 90 5.79 -1.22 -1.33
C VAL A 90 7.21 -0.68 -1.44
N SER A 91 7.59 0.22 -0.52
CA SER A 91 8.97 0.68 -0.43
C SER A 91 9.81 -0.39 0.27
N TYR A 92 11.01 -0.65 -0.25
CA TYR A 92 11.94 -1.57 0.41
C TYR A 92 12.75 -0.89 1.52
N ARG A 93 12.88 0.44 1.48
CA ARG A 93 13.64 1.22 2.43
C ARG A 93 13.00 2.59 2.68
N ARG A 94 13.05 3.03 3.91
CA ARG A 94 12.69 4.37 4.35
C ARG A 94 13.92 5.03 4.95
N GLU A 95 14.24 6.24 4.49
CA GLU A 95 15.32 7.05 5.04
C GLU A 95 14.78 8.35 5.64
N TYR A 96 15.47 8.84 6.65
CA TYR A 96 15.12 10.12 7.27
C TYR A 96 15.86 11.26 6.57
N VAL A 97 15.14 12.35 6.25
CA VAL A 97 15.70 13.54 5.61
C VAL A 97 15.68 14.71 6.59
N ARG A 98 16.85 15.25 6.88
CA ARG A 98 17.00 16.43 7.76
C ARG A 98 16.57 17.73 7.08
N ASN A 99 16.72 17.85 5.77
CA ASN A 99 16.43 19.08 5.05
C ASN A 99 14.96 19.21 4.68
N ARG A 100 14.19 19.91 5.49
CA ARG A 100 12.75 20.18 5.29
C ARG A 100 12.44 21.27 4.25
N LYS A 101 13.46 21.93 3.69
CA LYS A 101 13.27 23.00 2.69
C LYS A 101 13.02 22.48 1.28
N LEU A 102 13.17 21.17 1.05
CA LEU A 102 12.90 20.55 -0.24
C LEU A 102 11.39 20.40 -0.46
N TYR A 103 10.98 20.51 -1.70
CA TYR A 103 9.59 20.24 -2.09
C TYR A 103 9.34 18.74 -2.23
N PRO A 104 8.11 18.26 -1.91
CA PRO A 104 7.75 16.87 -2.14
C PRO A 104 7.87 16.54 -3.63
N ARG A 105 8.51 15.42 -3.96
CA ARG A 105 8.74 15.02 -5.36
C ARG A 105 8.90 13.52 -5.51
N LEU A 106 8.57 13.03 -6.71
CA LEU A 106 8.90 11.71 -7.18
C LEU A 106 10.20 11.80 -7.98
N VAL A 107 11.19 10.99 -7.65
CA VAL A 107 12.48 10.94 -8.33
C VAL A 107 12.46 9.77 -9.30
N LEU A 108 12.68 10.08 -10.58
CA LEU A 108 12.78 9.11 -11.65
C LEU A 108 14.25 8.91 -12.02
N HIS A 109 14.65 7.67 -12.24
CA HIS A 109 15.89 7.32 -12.90
C HIS A 109 15.61 7.14 -14.39
N MET A 110 16.33 7.89 -15.22
CA MET A 110 16.25 7.81 -16.68
C MET A 110 17.40 6.98 -17.19
N PHE A 111 17.12 6.01 -18.03
CA PHE A 111 18.09 5.14 -18.66
C PHE A 111 18.30 5.50 -20.14
N LYS A 112 19.39 5.00 -20.76
CA LYS A 112 19.76 5.33 -22.14
C LYS A 112 18.75 4.85 -23.19
N ASP A 113 17.95 3.86 -22.86
CA ASP A 113 16.88 3.30 -23.68
C ASP A 113 15.55 4.08 -23.57
N GLU A 114 15.59 5.31 -23.07
CA GLU A 114 14.44 6.19 -22.81
C GLU A 114 13.47 5.63 -21.75
N GLN A 115 13.83 4.54 -21.10
CA GLN A 115 13.02 4.01 -20.00
C GLN A 115 13.21 4.85 -18.73
N ALA A 116 12.12 5.04 -18.01
CA ALA A 116 12.14 5.73 -16.73
C ALA A 116 11.62 4.81 -15.62
N GLU A 117 12.30 4.79 -14.50
CA GLU A 117 11.88 4.04 -13.32
C GLU A 117 11.70 4.95 -12.10
N VAL A 118 10.67 4.69 -11.31
CA VAL A 118 10.49 5.38 -10.02
C VAL A 118 11.50 4.81 -9.02
N ALA A 119 12.46 5.63 -8.63
CA ALA A 119 13.49 5.26 -7.67
C ALA A 119 13.13 5.67 -6.23
N GLU A 120 12.63 6.90 -6.06
CA GLU A 120 12.40 7.48 -4.74
C GLU A 120 11.15 8.36 -4.73
N MET A 121 10.49 8.43 -3.57
CA MET A 121 9.49 9.44 -3.28
C MET A 121 9.96 10.24 -2.07
N GLU A 122 10.29 11.50 -2.29
CA GLU A 122 10.73 12.41 -1.24
C GLU A 122 9.55 13.15 -0.64
N LEU A 123 9.41 13.06 0.68
CA LEU A 123 8.37 13.68 1.47
C LEU A 123 9.00 14.54 2.59
N PRO A 124 9.69 15.64 2.26
CA PRO A 124 10.48 16.41 3.22
C PRO A 124 9.64 16.99 4.36
N THR A 125 8.40 17.39 4.09
CA THR A 125 7.45 17.88 5.10
C THR A 125 7.23 16.86 6.22
N TYR A 126 7.31 15.58 5.89
CA TYR A 126 7.19 14.47 6.83
C TYR A 126 8.53 13.93 7.31
N GLY A 127 9.64 14.43 6.75
CA GLY A 127 11.00 14.03 7.07
C GLY A 127 11.43 12.68 6.51
N TYR A 128 10.83 12.19 5.42
CA TYR A 128 11.09 10.86 4.90
C TYR A 128 11.34 10.83 3.39
N VAL A 129 12.19 9.86 2.98
CA VAL A 129 12.32 9.38 1.61
C VAL A 129 11.96 7.90 1.59
N LEU A 130 11.07 7.53 0.69
CA LEU A 130 10.71 6.15 0.40
C LEU A 130 11.49 5.71 -0.85
N LYS A 131 12.19 4.58 -0.77
CA LYS A 131 12.95 4.02 -1.88
C LYS A 131 12.26 2.80 -2.46
N PHE A 132 12.25 2.72 -3.79
CA PHE A 132 11.62 1.64 -4.55
C PHE A 132 12.67 0.85 -5.32
N GLN A 133 12.36 -0.41 -5.59
CA GLN A 133 13.27 -1.28 -6.31
C GLN A 133 13.27 -0.93 -7.80
N CYS A 134 14.45 -0.60 -8.35
CA CYS A 134 14.64 -0.40 -9.77
C CYS A 134 15.18 -1.70 -10.41
N ARG A 135 14.58 -2.14 -11.50
CA ARG A 135 14.97 -3.36 -12.21
C ARG A 135 16.31 -3.20 -12.92
N HIS A 136 16.54 -2.03 -13.52
CA HIS A 136 17.73 -1.79 -14.35
C HIS A 136 19.03 -1.59 -13.56
N LYS A 137 18.93 -1.41 -12.23
CA LYS A 137 20.10 -1.21 -11.38
C LYS A 137 21.15 -2.33 -11.47
N ASN A 138 20.76 -3.51 -11.93
CA ASN A 138 21.63 -4.69 -12.05
C ASN A 138 22.20 -4.91 -13.47
N LYS A 139 21.81 -4.10 -14.47
CA LYS A 139 22.19 -4.34 -15.89
C LYS A 139 23.16 -3.33 -16.45
N GLU A 140 23.31 -2.16 -15.83
CA GLU A 140 24.16 -1.11 -16.33
C GLU A 140 25.45 -0.99 -15.53
N GLY A 141 26.56 -0.73 -16.28
CA GLY A 141 27.87 -0.41 -15.73
C GLY A 141 27.86 0.87 -14.87
N PRO A 142 29.04 1.42 -14.52
CA PRO A 142 29.20 2.45 -13.48
C PRO A 142 28.59 3.84 -13.79
N GLU A 143 27.86 3.98 -14.88
CA GLU A 143 27.25 5.25 -15.26
C GLU A 143 25.97 5.50 -14.45
N ALA A 144 25.98 6.54 -13.61
CA ALA A 144 24.82 6.89 -12.79
C ALA A 144 23.64 7.32 -13.67
N PRO A 145 22.43 6.80 -13.45
CA PRO A 145 21.26 7.19 -14.23
C PRO A 145 20.96 8.68 -14.06
N LEU A 146 20.48 9.32 -15.11
CA LEU A 146 19.99 10.70 -15.04
C LEU A 146 18.78 10.77 -14.13
N ARG A 147 18.72 11.80 -13.28
CA ARG A 147 17.61 12.02 -12.36
C ARG A 147 16.63 13.04 -12.91
N ALA A 148 15.38 12.67 -13.06
CA ALA A 148 14.27 13.57 -13.31
C ALA A 148 13.38 13.70 -12.08
N ASN A 149 12.77 14.87 -11.88
CA ASN A 149 11.93 15.14 -10.73
C ASN A 149 10.50 15.46 -11.16
N VAL A 150 9.55 14.78 -10.58
CA VAL A 150 8.11 15.04 -10.75
C VAL A 150 7.57 15.65 -9.46
N PRO A 151 7.06 16.88 -9.48
CA PRO A 151 6.53 17.53 -8.29
C PRO A 151 5.29 16.80 -7.76
N LEU A 152 5.19 16.68 -6.44
CA LEU A 152 4.01 16.17 -5.75
C LEU A 152 3.19 17.37 -5.26
N LEU A 153 1.94 17.46 -5.69
CA LEU A 153 1.04 18.51 -5.32
C LEU A 153 0.11 18.02 -4.19
N ARG A 154 -0.08 18.85 -3.18
CA ARG A 154 -1.04 18.55 -2.12
C ARG A 154 -2.46 18.67 -2.68
N ARG A 155 -3.30 17.69 -2.43
CA ARG A 155 -4.72 17.78 -2.73
C ARG A 155 -5.34 18.84 -1.79
N LYS A 156 -5.99 19.86 -2.37
CA LYS A 156 -6.77 20.86 -1.63
C LYS A 156 -8.06 20.26 -1.12
#